data_7775aafb5bf5afb1cf6da91bbb6a7545
#
_entry.id   7775aafb5bf5afb1cf6da91bbb6a7545
#
_cell.length_a   1.000
_cell.length_b   1.000
_cell.length_c   1.000
_cell.angle_alpha   90.00
_cell.angle_beta   90.00
_cell.angle_gamma   90.00
#
_symmetry.space_group_name_H-M   'P 1'
#
loop_
_entity.id
_entity.type
_entity.pdbx_description
1 polymer ?
#
loop_
_entity_poly.entity_id
_entity_poly.type
_entity_poly.pdbx_seq_one_letter_code
_entity_poly.pdbx_strand_id
1 'polypeptide(L)'
;IIKEIYENNLSDYETPEKRTYYVIPFNSSEEVNLALNNFKENTDINNIIISRGLSVEDVIQSSLSSEEGLNEAISNKAFELDKNILAGPVPGPFGPTLIYVTKIESSLKQTFLEVKEKIENDYKSEETQDKIYEIYNVIEDQRAAGLTFEEIALENNLKLSQYSSVNNNGSNFSNSNI
;
A
#
# COMPACT_ATOMS: atom_id res chain seq x y z
N ILE A 1 16.90 -13.03 15.14
CA ILE A 1 16.93 -12.32 13.84
C ILE A 1 15.51 -12.18 13.26
N ILE A 2 14.83 -13.24 12.82
CA ILE A 2 13.52 -13.15 12.13
C ILE A 2 12.44 -12.51 13.02
N LYS A 3 12.41 -12.86 14.30
CA LYS A 3 11.47 -12.24 15.25
C LYS A 3 11.80 -10.78 15.52
N GLU A 4 13.06 -10.43 15.58
CA GLU A 4 13.53 -9.05 15.75
C GLU A 4 13.16 -8.19 14.54
N ILE A 5 13.27 -8.73 13.31
CA ILE A 5 12.81 -8.05 12.09
C ILE A 5 11.32 -7.73 12.20
N TYR A 6 10.51 -8.69 12.62
CA TYR A 6 9.08 -8.47 12.85
C TYR A 6 8.83 -7.39 13.91
N GLU A 7 9.50 -7.48 15.07
CA GLU A 7 9.31 -6.56 16.20
C GLU A 7 9.76 -5.13 15.87
N ASN A 8 10.79 -4.98 15.02
CA ASN A 8 11.29 -3.67 14.61
C ASN A 8 10.48 -3.04 13.46
N ASN A 9 9.67 -3.83 12.75
CA ASN A 9 8.90 -3.38 11.59
C ASN A 9 7.40 -3.69 11.74
N LEU A 10 6.85 -3.53 12.94
CA LEU A 10 5.43 -3.86 13.23
C LEU A 10 4.46 -3.11 12.31
N SER A 11 4.78 -1.87 11.94
CA SER A 11 3.97 -1.06 11.03
C SER A 11 3.76 -1.71 9.65
N ASP A 12 4.73 -2.50 9.18
CA ASP A 12 4.67 -3.17 7.87
C ASP A 12 3.69 -4.35 7.86
N TYR A 13 3.31 -4.80 9.05
CA TYR A 13 2.39 -5.91 9.30
C TYR A 13 1.04 -5.45 9.88
N GLU A 14 0.82 -4.14 9.91
CA GLU A 14 -0.44 -3.53 10.35
C GLU A 14 -1.08 -2.79 9.17
N THR A 15 -2.32 -3.13 8.86
CA THR A 15 -3.14 -2.31 7.97
C THR A 15 -4.04 -1.45 8.84
N PRO A 16 -3.96 -0.12 8.76
CA PRO A 16 -4.83 0.76 9.54
C PRO A 16 -6.30 0.60 9.13
N GLU A 17 -7.20 1.01 10.00
CA GLU A 17 -8.61 1.11 9.66
C GLU A 17 -8.80 2.07 8.50
N LYS A 18 -9.57 1.64 7.49
CA LYS A 18 -9.93 2.46 6.34
C LYS A 18 -11.43 2.68 6.32
N ARG A 19 -11.83 3.93 6.12
CA ARG A 19 -13.24 4.29 5.97
C ARG A 19 -13.51 4.92 4.62
N THR A 20 -14.62 4.52 4.02
CA THR A 20 -15.18 5.16 2.83
C THR A 20 -16.48 5.84 3.23
N TYR A 21 -16.63 7.10 2.89
CA TYR A 21 -17.75 7.92 3.30
C TYR A 21 -18.09 8.97 2.24
N TYR A 22 -19.33 9.45 2.28
CA TYR A 22 -19.78 10.56 1.47
C TYR A 22 -19.70 11.86 2.28
N VAL A 23 -19.26 12.93 1.61
CA VAL A 23 -19.19 14.29 2.14
C VAL A 23 -20.11 15.15 1.29
N ILE A 24 -21.30 15.44 1.79
CA ILE A 24 -22.36 16.12 1.04
C ILE A 24 -22.43 17.59 1.51
N PRO A 25 -21.98 18.56 0.70
CA PRO A 25 -21.98 19.97 1.07
C PRO A 25 -23.37 20.60 0.95
N PHE A 26 -23.63 21.57 1.83
CA PHE A 26 -24.84 22.41 1.85
C PHE A 26 -24.49 23.89 1.95
N ASN A 27 -25.46 24.76 1.62
CA ASN A 27 -25.24 26.21 1.67
C ASN A 27 -25.37 26.76 3.10
N SER A 28 -26.13 26.06 3.97
CA SER A 28 -26.33 26.50 5.37
C SER A 28 -26.52 25.31 6.30
N SER A 29 -26.28 25.53 7.59
CA SER A 29 -26.54 24.53 8.64
C SER A 29 -28.00 24.19 8.80
N GLU A 30 -28.90 25.14 8.48
CA GLU A 30 -30.34 24.91 8.48
C GLU A 30 -30.74 23.87 7.43
N GLU A 31 -30.17 23.96 6.22
CA GLU A 31 -30.41 22.97 5.16
C GLU A 31 -29.90 21.60 5.58
N VAL A 32 -28.71 21.52 6.22
CA VAL A 32 -28.16 20.27 6.76
C VAL A 32 -29.09 19.64 7.77
N ASN A 33 -29.59 20.44 8.74
CA ASN A 33 -30.50 19.98 9.78
C ASN A 33 -31.83 19.48 9.19
N LEU A 34 -32.36 20.16 8.18
CA LEU A 34 -33.56 19.73 7.47
C LEU A 34 -33.36 18.40 6.76
N ALA A 35 -32.24 18.24 6.06
CA ALA A 35 -31.87 16.98 5.39
C ALA A 35 -31.69 15.84 6.40
N LEU A 36 -31.01 16.10 7.53
CA LEU A 36 -30.81 15.14 8.60
C LEU A 36 -32.12 14.69 9.25
N ASN A 37 -33.01 15.62 9.53
CA ASN A 37 -34.33 15.33 10.14
C ASN A 37 -35.25 14.54 9.18
N ASN A 38 -35.09 14.72 7.89
CA ASN A 38 -35.87 14.02 6.87
C ASN A 38 -35.25 12.63 6.51
N PHE A 39 -34.01 12.39 6.91
CA PHE A 39 -33.37 11.11 6.70
C PHE A 39 -33.93 10.06 7.68
N LYS A 40 -34.54 9.01 7.16
CA LYS A 40 -35.10 7.91 7.94
C LYS A 40 -34.32 6.63 7.67
N GLU A 41 -34.36 5.68 8.61
CA GLU A 41 -33.95 4.30 8.34
C GLU A 41 -34.59 3.82 7.03
N ASN A 42 -33.84 3.32 6.09
CA ASN A 42 -34.24 2.93 4.73
C ASN A 42 -34.39 4.09 3.72
N THR A 43 -34.01 5.33 4.04
CA THR A 43 -33.88 6.38 3.02
C THR A 43 -32.60 6.13 2.23
N ASP A 44 -32.71 6.08 0.89
CA ASP A 44 -31.53 6.00 0.04
C ASP A 44 -30.76 7.33 0.10
N ILE A 45 -29.51 7.29 0.59
CA ILE A 45 -28.63 8.46 0.67
C ILE A 45 -28.42 9.12 -0.70
N ASN A 46 -28.53 8.35 -1.79
CA ASN A 46 -28.43 8.88 -3.14
C ASN A 46 -29.49 9.93 -3.44
N ASN A 47 -30.67 9.85 -2.82
CA ASN A 47 -31.71 10.89 -3.00
C ASN A 47 -31.24 12.25 -2.46
N ILE A 48 -30.49 12.27 -1.36
CA ILE A 48 -29.91 13.51 -0.82
C ILE A 48 -28.84 14.03 -1.77
N ILE A 49 -27.94 13.17 -2.27
CA ILE A 49 -26.87 13.53 -3.20
C ILE A 49 -27.47 14.16 -4.47
N ILE A 50 -28.43 13.47 -5.08
CA ILE A 50 -29.11 13.94 -6.32
C ILE A 50 -29.87 15.24 -6.09
N SER A 51 -30.54 15.42 -4.94
CA SER A 51 -31.26 16.66 -4.60
C SER A 51 -30.34 17.88 -4.51
N ARG A 52 -29.05 17.66 -4.26
CA ARG A 52 -27.99 18.68 -4.28
C ARG A 52 -27.38 18.90 -5.67
N GLY A 53 -27.83 18.17 -6.69
CA GLY A 53 -27.26 18.22 -8.03
C GLY A 53 -25.88 17.57 -8.15
N LEU A 54 -25.55 16.64 -7.23
CA LEU A 54 -24.27 15.96 -7.13
C LEU A 54 -24.40 14.49 -7.56
N SER A 55 -23.28 13.88 -7.92
CA SER A 55 -23.13 12.44 -8.12
C SER A 55 -22.37 11.80 -6.95
N VAL A 56 -22.36 10.47 -6.89
CA VAL A 56 -21.61 9.75 -5.86
C VAL A 56 -20.10 10.04 -5.99
N GLU A 57 -19.60 10.16 -7.21
CA GLU A 57 -18.20 10.45 -7.51
C GLU A 57 -17.76 11.81 -6.98
N ASP A 58 -18.69 12.78 -6.92
CA ASP A 58 -18.41 14.13 -6.41
C ASP A 58 -18.26 14.17 -4.88
N VAL A 59 -18.86 13.23 -4.17
CA VAL A 59 -18.97 13.24 -2.71
C VAL A 59 -18.21 12.12 -2.00
N ILE A 60 -17.75 11.10 -2.73
CA ILE A 60 -17.06 9.95 -2.13
C ILE A 60 -15.64 10.29 -1.71
N GLN A 61 -15.27 9.89 -0.49
CA GLN A 61 -13.91 9.99 0.04
C GLN A 61 -13.51 8.69 0.74
N SER A 62 -12.20 8.44 0.77
CA SER A 62 -11.61 7.33 1.53
C SER A 62 -10.38 7.82 2.27
N SER A 63 -10.23 7.44 3.52
CA SER A 63 -9.06 7.73 4.34
C SER A 63 -8.65 6.54 5.19
N LEU A 64 -7.35 6.42 5.45
CA LEU A 64 -6.74 5.39 6.29
C LEU A 64 -6.66 5.81 7.76
N SER A 65 -6.88 7.10 8.04
CA SER A 65 -6.93 7.62 9.40
C SER A 65 -7.73 8.93 9.42
N SER A 66 -8.08 9.38 10.61
CA SER A 66 -8.71 10.70 10.79
C SER A 66 -7.79 11.86 10.36
N GLU A 67 -6.48 11.65 10.36
CA GLU A 67 -5.46 12.67 10.02
C GLU A 67 -5.19 12.76 8.51
N GLU A 68 -5.47 11.71 7.73
CA GLU A 68 -5.20 11.66 6.28
C GLU A 68 -6.29 12.28 5.41
N GLY A 69 -7.41 12.65 5.99
CA GLY A 69 -8.52 13.25 5.24
C GLY A 69 -8.20 14.67 4.76
N LEU A 70 -8.85 15.07 3.66
CA LEU A 70 -8.74 16.43 3.10
C LEU A 70 -9.16 17.55 4.07
N ASN A 71 -9.93 17.22 5.11
CA ASN A 71 -10.39 18.12 6.16
C ASN A 71 -10.48 17.36 7.47
N GLU A 72 -9.73 17.80 8.48
CA GLU A 72 -9.63 17.14 9.78
C GLU A 72 -10.99 16.96 10.48
N ALA A 73 -11.84 17.98 10.47
CA ALA A 73 -13.16 17.90 11.11
C ALA A 73 -14.05 16.84 10.44
N ILE A 74 -13.98 16.73 9.11
CA ILE A 74 -14.72 15.74 8.33
C ILE A 74 -14.18 14.34 8.62
N SER A 75 -12.88 14.17 8.59
CA SER A 75 -12.24 12.87 8.82
C SER A 75 -12.46 12.37 10.23
N ASN A 76 -12.25 13.22 11.24
CA ASN A 76 -12.53 12.88 12.63
C ASN A 76 -13.99 12.42 12.80
N LYS A 77 -14.93 13.17 12.21
CA LYS A 77 -16.34 12.77 12.28
C LYS A 77 -16.63 11.46 11.56
N ALA A 78 -16.03 11.23 10.39
CA ALA A 78 -16.20 9.98 9.67
C ALA A 78 -15.67 8.76 10.47
N PHE A 79 -14.59 8.95 11.26
CA PHE A 79 -14.02 7.89 12.11
C PHE A 79 -14.76 7.67 13.44
N GLU A 80 -15.63 8.59 13.85
CA GLU A 80 -16.52 8.40 15.00
C GLU A 80 -17.82 7.64 14.67
N LEU A 81 -18.23 7.66 13.39
CA LEU A 81 -19.52 7.13 12.99
C LEU A 81 -19.47 5.62 12.68
N ASP A 82 -20.54 4.93 13.01
CA ASP A 82 -20.76 3.58 12.51
C ASP A 82 -21.18 3.58 11.03
N LYS A 83 -21.06 2.42 10.40
CA LYS A 83 -21.50 2.22 9.01
C LYS A 83 -23.00 2.54 8.86
N ASN A 84 -23.35 3.22 7.77
CA ASN A 84 -24.69 3.64 7.41
C ASN A 84 -25.29 4.70 8.35
N ILE A 85 -24.49 5.38 9.12
CA ILE A 85 -24.90 6.51 9.94
C ILE A 85 -24.64 7.82 9.19
N LEU A 86 -25.65 8.68 9.19
CA LEU A 86 -25.60 10.06 8.67
C LEU A 86 -25.44 11.03 9.85
N ALA A 87 -24.49 11.95 9.76
CA ALA A 87 -24.26 12.96 10.79
C ALA A 87 -23.82 14.30 10.20
N GLY A 88 -24.07 15.35 10.95
CA GLY A 88 -23.70 16.73 10.65
C GLY A 88 -24.56 17.71 11.47
N PRO A 89 -24.43 19.02 11.24
CA PRO A 89 -23.51 19.67 10.30
C PRO A 89 -22.05 19.59 10.77
N VAL A 90 -21.15 19.32 9.84
CA VAL A 90 -19.69 19.37 10.05
C VAL A 90 -19.12 20.48 9.17
N PRO A 91 -18.20 21.32 9.68
CA PRO A 91 -17.55 22.33 8.86
C PRO A 91 -16.77 21.69 7.71
N GLY A 92 -17.02 22.11 6.48
CA GLY A 92 -16.32 21.66 5.29
C GLY A 92 -15.82 22.83 4.45
N PRO A 93 -14.94 22.57 3.45
CA PRO A 93 -14.34 23.62 2.63
C PRO A 93 -15.35 24.37 1.75
N PHE A 94 -16.49 23.75 1.46
CA PHE A 94 -17.55 24.32 0.62
C PHE A 94 -18.83 24.64 1.40
N GLY A 95 -18.73 24.74 2.73
CA GLY A 95 -19.85 24.99 3.64
C GLY A 95 -20.10 23.82 4.59
N PRO A 96 -21.15 23.89 5.39
CA PRO A 96 -21.53 22.82 6.30
C PRO A 96 -21.89 21.55 5.52
N THR A 97 -21.42 20.38 6.01
CA THR A 97 -21.56 19.10 5.33
C THR A 97 -22.31 18.07 6.16
N LEU A 98 -22.96 17.13 5.47
CA LEU A 98 -23.36 15.83 6.01
C LEU A 98 -22.29 14.79 5.67
N ILE A 99 -22.03 13.89 6.61
CA ILE A 99 -21.14 12.76 6.45
C ILE A 99 -21.94 11.48 6.59
N TYR A 100 -21.74 10.55 5.66
CA TYR A 100 -22.38 9.23 5.66
C TYR A 100 -21.36 8.15 5.40
N VAL A 101 -21.12 7.27 6.38
CA VAL A 101 -20.13 6.19 6.26
C VAL A 101 -20.71 5.02 5.49
N THR A 102 -20.12 4.70 4.35
CA THR A 102 -20.56 3.60 3.47
C THR A 102 -19.82 2.30 3.73
N LYS A 103 -18.53 2.37 4.11
CA LYS A 103 -17.70 1.19 4.34
C LYS A 103 -16.71 1.44 5.47
N ILE A 104 -16.54 0.45 6.31
CA ILE A 104 -15.48 0.38 7.32
C ILE A 104 -14.69 -0.90 7.07
N GLU A 105 -13.41 -0.75 6.81
CA GLU A 105 -12.44 -1.84 6.73
C GLU A 105 -11.60 -1.77 8.00
N SER A 106 -11.85 -2.70 8.92
CA SER A 106 -11.18 -2.71 10.22
C SER A 106 -9.66 -2.84 10.06
N SER A 107 -8.94 -2.27 11.01
CA SER A 107 -7.50 -2.49 11.11
C SER A 107 -7.19 -3.98 11.21
N LEU A 108 -6.16 -4.42 10.50
CA LEU A 108 -5.68 -5.78 10.53
C LEU A 108 -4.23 -5.78 11.02
N LYS A 109 -3.95 -6.59 12.04
CA LYS A 109 -2.60 -6.82 12.53
C LYS A 109 -2.24 -8.27 12.28
N GLN A 110 -1.26 -8.49 11.41
CA GLN A 110 -0.72 -9.82 11.16
C GLN A 110 0.19 -10.23 12.31
N THR A 111 -0.04 -11.41 12.85
CA THR A 111 0.82 -11.97 13.91
C THR A 111 2.16 -12.45 13.34
N PHE A 112 3.16 -12.54 14.20
CA PHE A 112 4.46 -13.09 13.81
C PHE A 112 4.34 -14.47 13.13
N LEU A 113 3.45 -15.33 13.60
CA LEU A 113 3.29 -16.67 13.04
C LEU A 113 2.75 -16.64 11.61
N GLU A 114 1.88 -15.68 11.30
CA GLU A 114 1.29 -15.53 9.95
C GLU A 114 2.31 -15.01 8.93
N VAL A 115 3.26 -14.17 9.35
CA VAL A 115 4.23 -13.54 8.44
C VAL A 115 5.63 -14.14 8.51
N LYS A 116 5.88 -15.08 9.43
CA LYS A 116 7.19 -15.65 9.69
C LYS A 116 7.86 -16.20 8.43
N GLU A 117 7.14 -17.02 7.66
CA GLU A 117 7.68 -17.64 6.44
C GLU A 117 8.05 -16.59 5.38
N LYS A 118 7.23 -15.54 5.26
CA LYS A 118 7.51 -14.42 4.37
C LYS A 118 8.81 -13.73 4.79
N ILE A 119 8.93 -13.36 6.08
CA ILE A 119 10.13 -12.69 6.60
C ILE A 119 11.39 -13.56 6.42
N GLU A 120 11.29 -14.88 6.65
CA GLU A 120 12.40 -15.80 6.44
C GLU A 120 12.85 -15.83 4.96
N ASN A 121 11.92 -15.82 4.03
CA ASN A 121 12.22 -15.84 2.61
C ASN A 121 12.81 -14.49 2.14
N ASP A 122 12.25 -13.39 2.58
CA ASP A 122 12.74 -12.04 2.27
C ASP A 122 14.16 -11.87 2.81
N TYR A 123 14.43 -12.24 4.06
CA TYR A 123 15.74 -12.19 4.69
C TYR A 123 16.79 -13.06 3.95
N LYS A 124 16.42 -14.31 3.58
CA LYS A 124 17.31 -15.18 2.81
C LYS A 124 17.59 -14.63 1.42
N SER A 125 16.61 -13.99 0.79
CA SER A 125 16.80 -13.37 -0.50
C SER A 125 17.77 -12.18 -0.41
N GLU A 126 17.63 -11.34 0.60
CA GLU A 126 18.51 -10.20 0.86
C GLU A 126 19.94 -10.67 1.14
N GLU A 127 20.15 -11.62 2.06
CA GLU A 127 21.47 -12.20 2.33
C GLU A 127 22.12 -12.83 1.09
N THR A 128 21.29 -13.44 0.24
CA THR A 128 21.79 -14.05 -1.01
C THR A 128 22.23 -12.97 -1.99
N GLN A 129 21.47 -11.88 -2.12
CA GLN A 129 21.85 -10.75 -2.97
C GLN A 129 23.14 -10.10 -2.48
N ASP A 130 23.29 -9.87 -1.19
CA ASP A 130 24.50 -9.29 -0.61
C ASP A 130 25.73 -10.14 -0.90
N LYS A 131 25.64 -11.46 -0.76
CA LYS A 131 26.72 -12.38 -1.13
C LYS A 131 27.05 -12.36 -2.62
N ILE A 132 26.06 -12.24 -3.49
CA ILE A 132 26.28 -12.10 -4.93
C ILE A 132 27.03 -10.79 -5.23
N TYR A 133 26.65 -9.69 -4.59
CA TYR A 133 27.36 -8.40 -4.74
C TYR A 133 28.79 -8.46 -4.21
N GLU A 134 29.02 -9.11 -3.07
CA GLU A 134 30.37 -9.32 -2.54
C GLU A 134 31.25 -10.10 -3.53
N ILE A 135 30.75 -11.24 -4.03
CA ILE A 135 31.47 -12.06 -5.02
C ILE A 135 31.70 -11.27 -6.32
N TYR A 136 30.69 -10.52 -6.77
CA TYR A 136 30.82 -9.69 -7.97
C TYR A 136 31.94 -8.66 -7.81
N ASN A 137 32.01 -7.96 -6.70
CA ASN A 137 33.05 -6.97 -6.43
C ASN A 137 34.43 -7.62 -6.39
N VAL A 138 34.57 -8.79 -5.74
CA VAL A 138 35.83 -9.56 -5.72
C VAL A 138 36.25 -9.94 -7.15
N ILE A 139 35.32 -10.39 -7.98
CA ILE A 139 35.62 -10.75 -9.39
C ILE A 139 36.08 -9.49 -10.18
N GLU A 140 35.41 -8.36 -10.00
CA GLU A 140 35.80 -7.13 -10.70
C GLU A 140 37.19 -6.62 -10.26
N ASP A 141 37.49 -6.69 -8.98
CA ASP A 141 38.80 -6.30 -8.43
C ASP A 141 39.91 -7.22 -8.97
N GLN A 142 39.68 -8.55 -9.00
CA GLN A 142 40.63 -9.51 -9.54
C GLN A 142 40.84 -9.35 -11.04
N ARG A 143 39.77 -9.06 -11.80
CA ARG A 143 39.86 -8.69 -13.22
C ARG A 143 40.69 -7.43 -13.43
N ALA A 144 40.47 -6.40 -12.63
CA ALA A 144 41.24 -5.17 -12.68
C ALA A 144 42.72 -5.38 -12.33
N ALA A 145 43.04 -6.36 -11.47
CA ALA A 145 44.39 -6.79 -11.14
C ALA A 145 45.03 -7.62 -12.25
N GLY A 146 44.29 -8.03 -13.28
CA GLY A 146 44.78 -8.75 -14.45
C GLY A 146 44.70 -10.26 -14.37
N LEU A 147 43.95 -10.81 -13.42
CA LEU A 147 43.74 -12.28 -13.34
C LEU A 147 42.90 -12.76 -14.53
N THR A 148 43.14 -13.97 -14.97
CA THR A 148 42.33 -14.67 -15.98
C THR A 148 41.01 -15.19 -15.36
N PHE A 149 40.02 -15.48 -16.21
CA PHE A 149 38.75 -16.07 -15.72
C PHE A 149 38.94 -17.42 -15.07
N GLU A 150 39.93 -18.21 -15.50
CA GLU A 150 40.29 -19.50 -14.92
C GLU A 150 40.84 -19.34 -13.49
N GLU A 151 41.74 -18.35 -13.29
CA GLU A 151 42.29 -18.03 -11.97
C GLU A 151 41.20 -17.52 -11.02
N ILE A 152 40.38 -16.60 -11.49
CA ILE A 152 39.26 -16.05 -10.70
C ILE A 152 38.28 -17.16 -10.29
N ALA A 153 37.90 -18.02 -11.21
CA ALA A 153 37.00 -19.14 -10.93
C ALA A 153 37.59 -20.10 -9.89
N LEU A 154 38.89 -20.41 -9.99
CA LEU A 154 39.57 -21.28 -9.04
C LEU A 154 39.62 -20.64 -7.63
N GLU A 155 40.03 -19.36 -7.53
CA GLU A 155 40.19 -18.67 -6.25
C GLU A 155 38.88 -18.49 -5.50
N ASN A 156 37.77 -18.28 -6.26
CA ASN A 156 36.45 -18.04 -5.67
C ASN A 156 35.56 -19.29 -5.64
N ASN A 157 36.12 -20.47 -5.96
CA ASN A 157 35.38 -21.73 -6.01
C ASN A 157 34.14 -21.67 -6.92
N LEU A 158 34.27 -20.99 -8.06
CA LEU A 158 33.23 -20.83 -9.06
C LEU A 158 33.40 -21.82 -10.21
N LYS A 159 32.28 -22.18 -10.84
CA LYS A 159 32.29 -22.98 -12.06
C LYS A 159 32.43 -22.09 -13.28
N LEU A 160 33.53 -22.22 -14.01
CA LEU A 160 33.71 -21.57 -15.31
C LEU A 160 32.99 -22.37 -16.40
N SER A 161 32.21 -21.71 -17.23
CA SER A 161 31.61 -22.29 -18.42
C SER A 161 31.92 -21.41 -19.62
N GLN A 162 32.46 -22.02 -20.68
CA GLN A 162 32.80 -21.34 -21.91
C GLN A 162 31.84 -21.72 -23.02
N TYR A 163 31.29 -20.75 -23.70
CA TYR A 163 30.39 -20.94 -24.82
C TYR A 163 30.96 -20.28 -26.07
N SER A 164 31.04 -21.04 -27.16
CA SER A 164 31.49 -20.55 -28.46
C SER A 164 30.28 -20.19 -29.31
N SER A 165 30.44 -19.18 -30.16
CA SER A 165 29.43 -18.80 -31.19
C SER A 165 28.07 -18.33 -30.59
N VAL A 166 28.13 -17.46 -29.59
CA VAL A 166 26.96 -16.85 -28.99
C VAL A 166 26.54 -15.61 -29.81
N ASN A 167 25.26 -15.49 -30.12
CA ASN A 167 24.72 -14.30 -30.78
C ASN A 167 24.47 -13.15 -29.77
N ASN A 168 24.10 -11.97 -30.29
CA ASN A 168 23.84 -10.78 -29.44
C ASN A 168 22.71 -10.94 -28.41
N ASN A 169 21.88 -11.99 -28.54
CA ASN A 169 20.77 -12.28 -27.60
C ASN A 169 21.15 -13.34 -26.57
N GLY A 170 22.42 -13.73 -26.46
CA GLY A 170 22.87 -14.74 -25.49
C GLY A 170 22.47 -16.17 -25.86
N SER A 171 22.09 -16.45 -27.12
CA SER A 171 21.75 -17.82 -27.56
C SER A 171 22.88 -18.40 -28.39
N ASN A 172 23.16 -19.71 -28.23
CA ASN A 172 24.04 -20.41 -29.11
C ASN A 172 23.37 -20.81 -30.44
N PHE A 173 24.10 -21.37 -31.41
CA PHE A 173 23.54 -21.79 -32.68
C PHE A 173 22.47 -22.89 -32.57
N SER A 174 22.33 -23.53 -31.44
CA SER A 174 21.34 -24.57 -31.18
C SER A 174 20.01 -24.01 -30.59
N ASN A 175 19.82 -22.68 -30.55
CA ASN A 175 18.67 -22.01 -29.95
C ASN A 175 18.42 -22.32 -28.47
N SER A 176 19.42 -22.77 -27.73
CA SER A 176 19.36 -22.96 -26.30
C SER A 176 19.81 -21.67 -25.63
N ASN A 177 18.99 -21.08 -24.74
CA ASN A 177 19.44 -20.00 -23.86
C ASN A 177 20.53 -20.54 -22.94
N ILE A 178 21.58 -19.77 -22.77
CA ILE A 178 22.71 -20.09 -21.92
C ILE A 178 22.39 -19.64 -20.50
#